data_6f5f19390b66059aad42aaca9b7fe279
#
_entry.id   6f5f19390b66059aad42aaca9b7fe279
#
_cell.length_a   1.000
_cell.length_b   1.000
_cell.length_c   1.000
_cell.angle_alpha   90.00
_cell.angle_beta   90.00
_cell.angle_gamma   90.00
#
_symmetry.space_group_name_H-M   'P 1'
#
loop_
_entity.id
_entity.type
_entity.pdbx_description
1 polymer ?
#
loop_
_entity_poly.entity_id
_entity_poly.type
_entity_poly.pdbx_seq_one_letter_code
_entity_poly.pdbx_strand_id
1 'polypeptide(L)'
;MELGRQYLSRVLLGGLAAIAACEPVTTNFVTTDYSATANATYTWQVRYNRDDGRDRPNDTRIEKFASVSLENQNGVRPGLGVSGPDENELWWPELPPEPTVDDIEARQQDNERPESPELIKSVDYSLSVDQAGQQRTLPTSYRVYRKVVKAHSNQRPLEVVLGPQDGSVISVNVQ
;
A
#
# COMPACT_ATOMS: atom_id res chain seq x y z
N MET A 1 57.39 -6.36 -64.00
CA MET A 1 56.01 -6.86 -63.90
C MET A 1 55.82 -7.38 -62.49
N GLU A 2 55.34 -6.63 -61.58
CA GLU A 2 54.92 -7.10 -60.23
C GLU A 2 53.70 -6.34 -59.80
N LEU A 3 52.64 -7.11 -59.57
CA LEU A 3 51.35 -6.63 -59.15
C LEU A 3 51.37 -6.39 -57.62
N GLY A 4 51.20 -5.15 -57.20
CA GLY A 4 51.01 -4.80 -55.82
C GLY A 4 49.62 -5.16 -55.31
N ARG A 5 49.60 -5.95 -54.28
CA ARG A 5 48.37 -6.40 -53.59
C ARG A 5 48.11 -5.47 -52.39
N GLN A 6 47.11 -4.61 -52.50
CA GLN A 6 46.71 -3.74 -51.44
C GLN A 6 45.78 -4.51 -50.46
N TYR A 7 46.20 -4.60 -49.17
CA TYR A 7 45.38 -5.10 -48.07
C TYR A 7 44.54 -3.94 -47.50
N LEU A 8 43.24 -4.00 -47.72
CA LEU A 8 42.28 -3.15 -46.99
C LEU A 8 42.10 -3.63 -45.56
N SER A 9 42.66 -2.90 -44.61
CA SER A 9 42.36 -3.08 -43.16
C SER A 9 40.98 -2.50 -42.87
N ARG A 10 40.03 -3.34 -42.52
CA ARG A 10 38.73 -2.94 -41.97
C ARG A 10 38.88 -2.74 -40.46
N VAL A 11 38.84 -1.50 -40.01
CA VAL A 11 38.75 -1.14 -38.60
C VAL A 11 37.30 -1.28 -38.18
N LEU A 12 36.98 -2.27 -37.34
CA LEU A 12 35.68 -2.41 -36.65
C LEU A 12 35.69 -1.41 -35.49
N LEU A 13 34.96 -0.32 -35.62
CA LEU A 13 34.61 0.53 -34.48
C LEU A 13 33.49 -0.19 -33.68
N GLY A 14 33.87 -0.81 -32.56
CA GLY A 14 32.93 -1.33 -31.57
C GLY A 14 32.38 -0.14 -30.75
N GLY A 15 31.12 0.25 -31.01
CA GLY A 15 30.43 1.21 -30.18
C GLY A 15 30.06 0.61 -28.82
N LEU A 16 30.69 1.06 -27.73
CA LEU A 16 30.25 0.81 -26.36
C LEU A 16 28.98 1.62 -26.12
N ALA A 17 27.83 0.97 -26.10
CA ALA A 17 26.60 1.57 -25.59
C ALA A 17 26.70 1.63 -24.04
N ALA A 18 26.97 2.79 -23.48
CA ALA A 18 26.85 3.03 -22.06
C ALA A 18 25.35 3.03 -21.69
N ILE A 19 24.90 1.95 -21.05
CA ILE A 19 23.57 1.91 -20.44
C ILE A 19 23.68 2.78 -19.18
N ALA A 20 23.21 4.03 -19.25
CA ALA A 20 23.02 4.85 -18.07
C ALA A 20 21.92 4.22 -17.23
N ALA A 21 22.29 3.53 -16.16
CA ALA A 21 21.35 3.10 -15.13
C ALA A 21 20.84 4.38 -14.47
N CYS A 22 19.58 4.76 -14.74
CA CYS A 22 18.88 5.78 -13.95
C CYS A 22 18.67 5.19 -12.55
N GLU A 23 19.53 5.56 -11.61
CA GLU A 23 19.25 5.32 -10.20
C GLU A 23 18.03 6.18 -9.81
N PRO A 24 17.01 5.61 -9.14
CA PRO A 24 15.88 6.38 -8.68
C PRO A 24 16.39 7.44 -7.67
N VAL A 25 16.19 8.69 -7.98
CA VAL A 25 16.49 9.80 -7.04
C VAL A 25 15.53 9.66 -5.87
N THR A 26 16.05 9.31 -4.69
CA THR A 26 15.29 9.31 -3.45
C THR A 26 15.50 10.65 -2.74
N THR A 27 14.40 11.30 -2.39
CA THR A 27 14.42 12.53 -1.59
C THR A 27 14.43 12.15 -0.10
N ASN A 28 15.33 12.76 0.69
CA ASN A 28 15.33 12.63 2.13
C ASN A 28 15.30 14.00 2.81
N PHE A 29 14.70 14.06 3.99
CA PHE A 29 14.66 15.25 4.83
C PHE A 29 14.49 14.87 6.29
N VAL A 30 14.83 15.78 7.20
CA VAL A 30 14.65 15.60 8.64
C VAL A 30 13.48 16.44 9.12
N THR A 31 12.61 15.84 9.96
CA THR A 31 11.46 16.51 10.55
C THR A 31 11.30 16.12 12.02
N THR A 32 10.74 17.04 12.82
CA THR A 32 10.28 16.79 14.20
C THR A 32 8.76 16.84 14.30
N ASP A 33 8.09 17.32 13.25
CA ASP A 33 6.63 17.40 13.16
C ASP A 33 6.10 16.29 12.25
N TYR A 34 5.59 15.25 12.88
CA TYR A 34 5.08 14.07 12.20
C TYR A 34 4.01 13.33 13.01
N SER A 35 3.14 12.62 12.33
CA SER A 35 2.11 11.76 12.91
C SER A 35 1.91 10.51 12.06
N ALA A 36 1.95 9.34 12.70
CA ALA A 36 1.69 8.06 12.05
C ALA A 36 0.24 7.64 12.25
N THR A 37 -0.43 7.28 11.16
CA THR A 37 -1.82 6.82 11.16
C THR A 37 -1.91 5.42 10.57
N ALA A 38 -2.69 4.55 11.23
CA ALA A 38 -3.12 3.27 10.69
C ALA A 38 -4.65 3.24 10.68
N ASN A 39 -5.25 3.11 9.51
CA ASN A 39 -6.68 3.01 9.35
C ASN A 39 -7.10 1.55 9.24
N ALA A 40 -7.59 0.98 10.34
CA ALA A 40 -8.03 -0.41 10.42
C ALA A 40 -9.49 -0.52 9.99
N THR A 41 -9.77 -1.36 9.00
CA THR A 41 -11.09 -1.47 8.36
C THR A 41 -11.59 -2.90 8.35
N TYR A 42 -12.82 -3.09 8.78
CA TYR A 42 -13.61 -4.28 8.51
C TYR A 42 -14.53 -4.02 7.32
N THR A 43 -14.59 -4.97 6.40
CA THR A 43 -15.51 -4.92 5.26
C THR A 43 -16.12 -6.30 5.03
N TRP A 44 -17.44 -6.39 5.03
CA TRP A 44 -18.12 -7.58 4.53
C TRP A 44 -18.10 -7.57 3.00
N GLN A 45 -17.76 -8.70 2.40
CA GLN A 45 -17.84 -8.91 0.96
C GLN A 45 -18.49 -10.25 0.64
N VAL A 46 -19.10 -10.32 -0.54
CA VAL A 46 -19.67 -11.55 -1.10
C VAL A 46 -19.13 -11.73 -2.50
N ARG A 47 -18.74 -12.95 -2.83
CA ARG A 47 -18.36 -13.36 -4.18
C ARG A 47 -19.57 -13.92 -4.89
N TYR A 48 -19.79 -13.45 -6.11
CA TYR A 48 -20.83 -13.94 -7.01
C TYR A 48 -20.16 -14.63 -8.18
N ASN A 49 -20.29 -15.95 -8.23
CA ASN A 49 -19.74 -16.77 -9.30
C ASN A 49 -20.77 -16.95 -10.41
N ARG A 50 -20.39 -16.71 -11.66
CA ARG A 50 -21.29 -16.91 -12.79
C ARG A 50 -21.42 -18.41 -13.11
N ASP A 51 -22.67 -18.87 -13.20
CA ASP A 51 -23.02 -20.25 -13.54
C ASP A 51 -23.43 -20.33 -15.02
N ASP A 52 -22.46 -20.14 -15.93
CA ASP A 52 -22.70 -20.26 -17.37
C ASP A 52 -22.25 -21.61 -17.96
N GLY A 53 -21.95 -22.59 -17.11
CA GLY A 53 -21.49 -23.92 -17.51
C GLY A 53 -20.10 -23.95 -18.16
N ARG A 54 -19.33 -22.86 -18.06
CA ARG A 54 -17.96 -22.76 -18.56
C ARG A 54 -17.06 -22.38 -17.40
N ASP A 55 -16.17 -23.29 -16.99
CA ASP A 55 -15.11 -23.01 -16.01
C ASP A 55 -14.17 -21.92 -16.54
N ARG A 56 -14.53 -20.67 -16.34
CA ARG A 56 -13.65 -19.52 -16.57
C ARG A 56 -13.21 -18.94 -15.22
N PRO A 57 -11.95 -19.06 -14.85
CA PRO A 57 -11.46 -18.62 -13.53
C PRO A 57 -11.59 -17.11 -13.24
N ASN A 58 -12.05 -16.31 -14.21
CA ASN A 58 -12.16 -14.86 -14.10
C ASN A 58 -13.60 -14.30 -14.08
N ASP A 59 -14.60 -15.15 -13.90
CA ASP A 59 -16.01 -14.73 -13.96
C ASP A 59 -16.62 -14.59 -12.54
N THR A 60 -15.78 -14.18 -11.57
CA THR A 60 -16.22 -13.90 -10.20
C THR A 60 -16.31 -12.40 -9.99
N ARG A 61 -17.49 -11.92 -9.62
CA ARG A 61 -17.73 -10.54 -9.19
C ARG A 61 -17.71 -10.47 -7.67
N ILE A 62 -17.06 -9.45 -7.12
CA ILE A 62 -16.99 -9.19 -5.68
C ILE A 62 -17.79 -7.94 -5.37
N GLU A 63 -18.75 -8.07 -4.45
CA GLU A 63 -19.51 -6.95 -3.91
C GLU A 63 -19.13 -6.68 -2.46
N LYS A 64 -18.91 -5.41 -2.15
CA LYS A 64 -18.70 -4.93 -0.79
C LYS A 64 -20.03 -4.48 -0.18
N PHE A 65 -20.26 -4.90 1.05
CA PHE A 65 -21.41 -4.53 1.86
C PHE A 65 -21.03 -3.51 2.95
N ALA A 66 -21.41 -3.77 4.18
CA ALA A 66 -21.08 -2.89 5.29
C ALA A 66 -19.56 -2.80 5.53
N SER A 67 -19.06 -1.58 5.74
CA SER A 67 -17.66 -1.33 6.07
C SER A 67 -17.57 -0.32 7.20
N VAL A 68 -16.69 -0.57 8.17
CA VAL A 68 -16.41 0.32 9.29
C VAL A 68 -14.91 0.44 9.48
N SER A 69 -14.43 1.67 9.63
CA SER A 69 -13.00 1.97 9.80
C SER A 69 -12.74 2.64 11.13
N LEU A 70 -11.54 2.42 11.68
CA LEU A 70 -11.03 3.06 12.87
C LEU A 70 -9.63 3.58 12.63
N GLU A 71 -9.42 4.87 12.93
CA GLU A 71 -8.11 5.48 12.85
C GLU A 71 -7.32 5.25 14.14
N ASN A 72 -6.14 4.63 13.99
CA ASN A 72 -5.13 4.47 15.04
C ASN A 72 -4.05 5.54 14.84
N GLN A 73 -3.96 6.53 15.69
CA GLN A 73 -3.00 7.61 15.58
C GLN A 73 -1.86 7.42 16.58
N ASN A 74 -0.62 7.41 16.13
CA ASN A 74 0.61 7.34 16.93
C ASN A 74 0.63 6.19 17.96
N GLY A 75 -0.12 5.10 17.72
CA GLY A 75 -0.25 3.97 18.64
C GLY A 75 -1.06 4.24 19.89
N VAL A 76 -1.75 5.37 19.97
CA VAL A 76 -2.62 5.72 21.10
C VAL A 76 -3.98 5.04 20.92
N ARG A 77 -4.55 4.57 22.03
CA ARG A 77 -5.89 3.97 22.02
C ARG A 77 -6.93 4.98 21.56
N PRO A 78 -7.70 4.71 20.50
CA PRO A 78 -8.84 5.54 20.10
C PRO A 78 -9.95 5.52 21.15
N GLY A 79 -10.74 6.60 21.23
CA GLY A 79 -11.70 6.81 22.33
C GLY A 79 -12.99 5.97 22.29
N LEU A 80 -13.34 5.32 21.17
CA LEU A 80 -14.66 4.69 20.98
C LEU A 80 -14.58 3.20 20.64
N GLY A 81 -15.45 2.41 21.27
CA GLY A 81 -16.03 1.11 20.89
C GLY A 81 -15.11 0.12 20.17
N VAL A 82 -13.93 -0.09 20.70
CA VAL A 82 -12.87 -0.76 19.98
C VAL A 82 -12.45 -2.06 20.65
N SER A 83 -12.10 -3.04 19.83
CA SER A 83 -11.41 -4.25 20.26
C SER A 83 -9.90 -4.13 20.04
N GLY A 84 -9.11 -4.81 20.86
CA GLY A 84 -7.64 -4.83 20.73
C GLY A 84 -6.94 -4.41 22.03
N PRO A 85 -5.62 -4.09 21.99
CA PRO A 85 -4.82 -4.12 20.77
C PRO A 85 -4.56 -5.55 20.25
N ASP A 86 -4.42 -5.69 18.93
CA ASP A 86 -4.00 -6.96 18.31
C ASP A 86 -2.47 -7.18 18.41
N GLU A 87 -1.95 -8.23 17.78
CA GLU A 87 -0.51 -8.56 17.74
C GLU A 87 0.35 -7.47 17.07
N ASN A 88 -0.26 -6.60 16.26
CA ASN A 88 0.37 -5.46 15.62
C ASN A 88 0.20 -4.15 16.42
N GLU A 89 -0.35 -4.24 17.65
CA GLU A 89 -0.66 -3.11 18.52
C GLU A 89 -1.68 -2.14 17.90
N LEU A 90 -2.61 -2.69 17.09
CA LEU A 90 -3.68 -1.93 16.46
C LEU A 90 -5.02 -2.19 17.15
N TRP A 91 -5.81 -1.13 17.24
CA TRP A 91 -7.18 -1.16 17.69
C TRP A 91 -8.11 -1.27 16.49
N TRP A 92 -9.19 -2.05 16.64
CA TRP A 92 -10.15 -2.33 15.60
C TRP A 92 -11.51 -1.73 15.92
N PRO A 93 -12.28 -1.30 14.91
CA PRO A 93 -13.64 -0.82 15.11
C PRO A 93 -14.56 -1.94 15.59
N GLU A 94 -15.76 -1.57 15.99
CA GLU A 94 -16.85 -2.52 16.19
C GLU A 94 -17.17 -3.22 14.85
N LEU A 95 -17.53 -4.51 14.93
CA LEU A 95 -17.86 -5.25 13.70
C LEU A 95 -19.11 -4.65 13.04
N PRO A 96 -19.07 -4.38 11.73
CA PRO A 96 -20.26 -3.98 11.00
C PRO A 96 -21.25 -5.14 10.92
N PRO A 97 -22.56 -4.85 10.77
CA PRO A 97 -23.55 -5.89 10.63
C PRO A 97 -23.26 -6.77 9.41
N GLU A 98 -23.38 -8.09 9.59
CA GLU A 98 -23.27 -9.04 8.49
C GLU A 98 -24.44 -8.85 7.53
N PRO A 99 -24.21 -8.91 6.19
CA PRO A 99 -25.28 -8.81 5.22
C PRO A 99 -26.26 -9.97 5.37
N THR A 100 -27.54 -9.68 5.29
CA THR A 100 -28.60 -10.68 5.31
C THR A 100 -28.70 -11.41 3.96
N VAL A 101 -29.40 -12.54 3.95
CA VAL A 101 -29.69 -13.26 2.69
C VAL A 101 -30.43 -12.35 1.71
N ASP A 102 -31.39 -11.57 2.18
CA ASP A 102 -32.16 -10.65 1.34
C ASP A 102 -31.25 -9.56 0.73
N ASP A 103 -30.26 -9.04 1.49
CA ASP A 103 -29.28 -8.06 0.98
C ASP A 103 -28.42 -8.68 -0.13
N ILE A 104 -28.04 -9.93 0.04
CA ILE A 104 -27.20 -10.66 -0.92
C ILE A 104 -27.99 -10.95 -2.19
N GLU A 105 -29.22 -11.46 -2.07
CA GLU A 105 -30.11 -11.76 -3.20
C GLU A 105 -30.48 -10.49 -3.98
N ALA A 106 -30.70 -9.36 -3.29
CA ALA A 106 -31.02 -8.09 -3.93
C ALA A 106 -29.91 -7.57 -4.85
N ARG A 107 -28.66 -8.02 -4.67
CA ARG A 107 -27.49 -7.63 -5.50
C ARG A 107 -27.05 -8.71 -6.48
N GLN A 108 -27.70 -9.88 -6.45
CA GLN A 108 -27.43 -10.98 -7.36
C GLN A 108 -27.89 -10.61 -8.78
N GLN A 109 -27.06 -10.91 -9.77
CA GLN A 109 -27.39 -10.77 -11.19
C GLN A 109 -27.83 -12.12 -11.78
N ASP A 110 -28.41 -12.09 -12.99
CA ASP A 110 -28.80 -13.30 -13.68
C ASP A 110 -27.63 -14.27 -13.86
N ASN A 111 -27.87 -15.56 -13.58
CA ASN A 111 -26.89 -16.64 -13.66
C ASN A 111 -25.68 -16.49 -12.70
N GLU A 112 -25.83 -15.75 -11.63
CA GLU A 112 -24.83 -15.71 -10.55
C GLU A 112 -25.26 -16.59 -9.37
N ARG A 113 -24.24 -17.13 -8.66
CA ARG A 113 -24.42 -17.82 -7.37
C ARG A 113 -23.57 -17.11 -6.33
N PRO A 114 -24.18 -16.56 -5.27
CA PRO A 114 -23.44 -15.96 -4.18
C PRO A 114 -22.75 -17.03 -3.32
N GLU A 115 -21.55 -16.72 -2.84
CA GLU A 115 -20.88 -17.44 -1.75
C GLU A 115 -21.33 -16.86 -0.40
N SER A 116 -20.94 -17.53 0.68
CA SER A 116 -21.14 -17.01 2.03
C SER A 116 -20.39 -15.68 2.22
N PRO A 117 -20.96 -14.74 3.00
CA PRO A 117 -20.25 -13.50 3.33
C PRO A 117 -18.90 -13.77 3.98
N GLU A 118 -17.91 -12.98 3.58
CA GLU A 118 -16.54 -13.02 4.12
C GLU A 118 -16.21 -11.68 4.77
N LEU A 119 -15.71 -11.71 6.02
CA LEU A 119 -15.22 -10.52 6.69
C LEU A 119 -13.75 -10.27 6.35
N ILE A 120 -13.49 -9.19 5.63
CA ILE A 120 -12.14 -8.77 5.26
C ILE A 120 -11.61 -7.77 6.28
N LYS A 121 -10.37 -8.00 6.72
CA LYS A 121 -9.58 -7.09 7.54
C LYS A 121 -8.52 -6.43 6.66
N SER A 122 -8.50 -5.11 6.63
CA SER A 122 -7.46 -4.34 5.95
C SER A 122 -6.93 -3.23 6.82
N VAL A 123 -5.66 -2.86 6.62
CA VAL A 123 -5.04 -1.72 7.31
C VAL A 123 -4.26 -0.91 6.30
N ASP A 124 -4.59 0.37 6.22
CA ASP A 124 -3.86 1.36 5.43
C ASP A 124 -3.00 2.21 6.36
N TYR A 125 -1.70 2.27 6.07
CA TYR A 125 -0.74 3.04 6.86
C TYR A 125 -0.36 4.31 6.14
N SER A 126 -0.33 5.42 6.86
CA SER A 126 0.14 6.70 6.36
C SER A 126 1.00 7.42 7.39
N LEU A 127 1.84 8.32 6.89
CA LEU A 127 2.67 9.23 7.67
C LEU A 127 2.37 10.66 7.23
N SER A 128 1.92 11.49 8.16
CA SER A 128 1.82 12.93 8.00
C SER A 128 3.11 13.56 8.49
N VAL A 129 3.73 14.40 7.67
CA VAL A 129 5.00 15.07 7.94
C VAL A 129 4.94 16.53 7.52
N ASP A 130 5.61 17.40 8.26
CA ASP A 130 5.93 18.74 7.77
C ASP A 130 7.23 18.70 6.95
N GLN A 131 7.15 19.16 5.72
CA GLN A 131 8.30 19.36 4.84
C GLN A 131 8.39 20.84 4.45
N ALA A 132 9.29 21.58 5.07
CA ALA A 132 9.50 23.01 4.82
C ALA A 132 8.23 23.88 4.95
N GLY A 133 7.39 23.60 5.98
CA GLY A 133 6.16 24.34 6.25
C GLY A 133 4.95 23.83 5.45
N GLN A 134 5.08 22.73 4.72
CA GLN A 134 3.99 22.06 4.03
C GLN A 134 3.68 20.71 4.68
N GLN A 135 2.47 20.56 5.21
CA GLN A 135 2.00 19.26 5.68
C GLN A 135 1.62 18.36 4.50
N ARG A 136 2.19 17.14 4.51
CA ARG A 136 1.91 16.10 3.52
C ARG A 136 1.57 14.80 4.24
N THR A 137 0.52 14.13 3.78
CA THR A 137 0.17 12.77 4.22
C THR A 137 0.48 11.79 3.11
N LEU A 138 1.36 10.86 3.39
CA LEU A 138 1.90 9.92 2.41
C LEU A 138 1.67 8.47 2.86
N PRO A 139 1.28 7.58 1.95
CA PRO A 139 1.17 6.17 2.26
C PRO A 139 2.53 5.59 2.66
N THR A 140 2.48 4.60 3.54
CA THR A 140 3.69 3.94 4.02
C THR A 140 3.42 2.47 4.35
N SER A 141 4.44 1.77 4.85
CA SER A 141 4.33 0.37 5.28
C SER A 141 4.16 0.24 6.79
N TYR A 142 3.63 -0.90 7.24
CA TYR A 142 3.58 -1.26 8.66
C TYR A 142 4.93 -1.08 9.37
N ARG A 143 6.03 -1.46 8.73
CA ARG A 143 7.38 -1.33 9.30
C ARG A 143 7.74 0.12 9.61
N VAL A 144 7.41 1.03 8.71
CA VAL A 144 7.64 2.47 8.90
C VAL A 144 6.73 3.00 9.99
N TYR A 145 5.42 2.70 9.94
CA TYR A 145 4.46 3.06 10.97
C TYR A 145 4.96 2.70 12.37
N ARG A 146 5.38 1.45 12.58
CA ARG A 146 5.89 0.97 13.88
C ARG A 146 7.13 1.72 14.36
N LYS A 147 8.05 2.06 13.47
CA LYS A 147 9.24 2.87 13.82
C LYS A 147 8.84 4.28 14.24
N VAL A 148 7.90 4.88 13.50
CA VAL A 148 7.42 6.24 13.78
C VAL A 148 6.68 6.30 15.11
N VAL A 149 5.78 5.35 15.40
CA VAL A 149 5.07 5.25 16.69
C VAL A 149 6.07 5.23 17.86
N LYS A 150 7.13 4.40 17.77
CA LYS A 150 8.17 4.32 18.81
C LYS A 150 9.00 5.60 18.93
N ALA A 151 9.23 6.30 17.83
CA ALA A 151 9.96 7.57 17.85
C ALA A 151 9.09 8.71 18.42
N HIS A 152 7.80 8.72 18.07
CA HIS A 152 6.85 9.72 18.49
C HIS A 152 6.69 9.77 20.02
N SER A 153 6.64 8.63 20.70
CA SER A 153 6.54 8.56 22.16
C SER A 153 7.71 9.27 22.87
N ASN A 154 8.86 9.40 22.22
CA ASN A 154 10.07 10.06 22.74
C ASN A 154 10.38 11.38 22.04
N GLN A 155 9.50 11.89 21.18
CA GLN A 155 9.63 13.13 20.40
C GLN A 155 10.97 13.22 19.65
N ARG A 156 11.47 12.11 19.12
CA ARG A 156 12.76 12.03 18.41
C ARG A 156 12.62 12.52 16.97
N PRO A 157 13.62 13.28 16.45
CA PRO A 157 13.63 13.67 15.05
C PRO A 157 13.67 12.45 14.14
N LEU A 158 13.01 12.55 12.97
CA LEU A 158 13.02 11.52 11.93
C LEU A 158 13.69 12.04 10.66
N GLU A 159 14.61 11.26 10.14
CA GLU A 159 14.99 11.36 8.74
C GLU A 159 14.02 10.50 7.92
N VAL A 160 13.27 11.16 7.05
CA VAL A 160 12.25 10.54 6.19
C VAL A 160 12.82 10.33 4.81
N VAL A 161 12.69 9.14 4.26
CA VAL A 161 13.10 8.78 2.90
C VAL A 161 11.86 8.53 2.05
N LEU A 162 11.71 9.34 1.01
CA LEU A 162 10.58 9.23 0.07
C LEU A 162 10.86 8.23 -1.04
N GLY A 163 9.81 7.59 -1.51
CA GLY A 163 9.83 6.71 -2.65
C GLY A 163 9.79 7.45 -3.99
N PRO A 164 9.68 6.73 -5.10
CA PRO A 164 9.62 7.33 -6.43
C PRO A 164 8.55 8.41 -6.53
N GLN A 165 8.89 9.54 -7.16
CA GLN A 165 8.01 10.71 -7.35
C GLN A 165 7.46 11.29 -6.03
N ASP A 166 8.15 11.05 -4.92
CA ASP A 166 7.73 11.49 -3.57
C ASP A 166 6.30 11.05 -3.20
N GLY A 167 5.83 9.93 -3.77
CA GLY A 167 4.46 9.44 -3.61
C GLY A 167 4.23 8.58 -2.37
N SER A 168 5.27 8.19 -1.65
CA SER A 168 5.18 7.34 -0.45
C SER A 168 6.39 7.53 0.45
N VAL A 169 6.27 7.12 1.73
CA VAL A 169 7.40 7.00 2.63
C VAL A 169 7.88 5.55 2.64
N ILE A 170 9.10 5.31 2.17
CA ILE A 170 9.68 3.96 2.07
C ILE A 170 10.50 3.56 3.29
N SER A 171 11.11 4.52 3.97
CA SER A 171 11.82 4.26 5.22
C SER A 171 11.92 5.53 6.09
N VAL A 172 12.19 5.31 7.38
CA VAL A 172 12.55 6.36 8.33
C VAL A 172 13.74 5.92 9.16
N ASN A 173 14.61 6.88 9.53
CA ASN A 173 15.68 6.70 10.49
C ASN A 173 15.44 7.65 11.67
N VAL A 174 15.55 7.10 12.88
CA VAL A 174 15.37 7.87 14.12
C VAL A 174 16.74 8.45 14.48
N GLN A 175 16.79 9.78 14.63
CA GLN A 175 18.01 10.51 14.95
C GLN A 175 18.31 10.50 16.45
#